data_b488c7d21f74f69fc0c6d9d37a270e66
#
_entry.id   b488c7d21f74f69fc0c6d9d37a270e66
#
_cell.length_a   1.000
_cell.length_b   1.000
_cell.length_c   1.000
_cell.angle_alpha   90.00
_cell.angle_beta   90.00
_cell.angle_gamma   90.00
#
_symmetry.space_group_name_H-M   'P 1'
#
loop_
_entity.id
_entity.type
_entity.pdbx_description
1 polymer ?
#
loop_
_entity_poly.entity_id
_entity_poly.type
_entity_poly.pdbx_seq_one_letter_code
_entity_poly.pdbx_strand_id
1 'polypeptide(L)'
;MTVLTADMVLTNKIAWALEKKQLPALLSWSFFMKVSELTTYLDELLEAHDFKDASYNGLQVAGPKEVKKIATACTASLEAIDTAIEAGADTLIVHHGLFWKGADPRLVGNYFLRVKALVEGKLNLVAYHLPMDAHKEFGNNAFLAHILGGDVVDYITPGDKNSIGMRVKLSEPLTVKEIAAILCHRLDTKVSLLGNITEDMMIDDLAVCSGSGSSLLDNDKQPTFQALITGDANEQTYHMAMETGTLVFVVGHHASEQEAINLLGEHLADKFKLKHCPIHFAYEKSVPTYCIDTDEDF
;
A
#
# COMPACT_ATOMS: atom_id res chain seq x y z
N MET A 1 22.19 -19.55 21.60
CA MET A 1 21.01 -19.25 20.76
C MET A 1 21.23 -17.84 20.19
N THR A 2 21.62 -17.77 18.93
CA THR A 2 21.96 -16.51 18.26
C THR A 2 20.66 -15.96 17.70
N VAL A 3 20.21 -14.86 18.27
CA VAL A 3 19.04 -14.11 17.75
C VAL A 3 19.43 -13.59 16.37
N LEU A 4 18.86 -14.15 15.31
CA LEU A 4 18.95 -13.61 13.96
C LEU A 4 18.22 -12.27 13.98
N THR A 5 18.94 -11.18 13.80
CA THR A 5 18.38 -9.84 13.71
C THR A 5 17.49 -9.75 12.45
N ALA A 6 16.37 -9.04 12.57
CA ALA A 6 15.37 -8.85 11.51
C ALA A 6 15.97 -8.39 10.16
N ASP A 7 17.10 -7.69 10.20
CA ASP A 7 17.84 -7.23 9.01
C ASP A 7 18.44 -8.34 8.14
N MET A 8 18.84 -9.48 8.75
CA MET A 8 19.42 -10.60 7.98
C MET A 8 18.40 -11.41 7.20
N VAL A 9 17.14 -11.43 7.64
CA VAL A 9 16.05 -12.13 6.95
C VAL A 9 15.57 -11.32 5.73
N LEU A 10 15.66 -9.99 5.82
CA LEU A 10 15.19 -9.09 4.78
C LEU A 10 16.11 -9.06 3.56
N THR A 11 17.43 -8.98 3.75
CA THR A 11 18.41 -8.94 2.67
C THR A 11 18.39 -10.19 1.79
N ASN A 12 18.09 -11.35 2.37
CA ASN A 12 18.05 -12.61 1.61
C ASN A 12 16.74 -12.86 0.85
N LYS A 13 15.60 -12.28 1.27
CA LYS A 13 14.30 -12.52 0.62
C LYS A 13 13.93 -11.47 -0.43
N ILE A 14 14.39 -10.22 -0.28
CA ILE A 14 14.28 -9.20 -1.35
C ILE A 14 15.13 -9.61 -2.56
N ALA A 15 16.32 -10.20 -2.33
CA ALA A 15 17.12 -10.80 -3.40
C ALA A 15 16.38 -11.93 -4.13
N TRP A 16 15.51 -12.67 -3.44
CA TRP A 16 14.76 -13.79 -4.03
C TRP A 16 13.67 -13.35 -5.02
N ALA A 17 12.99 -12.22 -4.76
CA ALA A 17 11.97 -11.67 -5.67
C ALA A 17 12.58 -11.16 -6.98
N LEU A 18 13.84 -10.71 -6.94
CA LEU A 18 14.55 -10.17 -8.10
C LEU A 18 15.16 -11.26 -9.02
N GLU A 19 15.33 -12.51 -8.52
CA GLU A 19 16.01 -13.57 -9.30
C GLU A 19 15.10 -14.42 -10.22
N LYS A 20 13.77 -14.38 -10.09
CA LYS A 20 12.91 -15.44 -10.65
C LYS A 20 12.14 -15.18 -11.95
N LYS A 21 12.21 -14.03 -12.62
CA LYS A 21 11.58 -13.90 -13.95
C LYS A 21 12.44 -13.14 -14.96
N GLN A 22 13.27 -13.88 -15.71
CA GLN A 22 13.69 -13.46 -17.05
C GLN A 22 12.47 -13.58 -17.99
N LEU A 23 11.73 -12.51 -18.19
CA LEU A 23 10.87 -12.35 -19.36
C LEU A 23 11.75 -12.07 -20.58
N PRO A 24 11.38 -12.53 -21.79
CA PRO A 24 12.24 -12.46 -22.96
C PRO A 24 12.65 -11.02 -23.28
N ALA A 25 13.95 -10.82 -23.45
CA ALA A 25 14.53 -9.59 -23.94
C ALA A 25 14.11 -9.37 -25.39
N LEU A 26 13.11 -8.54 -25.62
CA LEU A 26 12.78 -8.01 -26.93
C LEU A 26 12.69 -6.49 -26.86
N LEU A 27 13.49 -5.88 -27.72
CA LEU A 27 13.58 -4.48 -28.14
C LEU A 27 14.75 -3.69 -27.53
N SER A 28 15.56 -3.16 -28.43
CA SER A 28 16.58 -2.15 -28.16
C SER A 28 15.91 -0.88 -27.60
N TRP A 29 16.01 -0.70 -26.27
CA TRP A 29 15.42 0.43 -25.58
C TRP A 29 16.19 1.71 -25.98
N SER A 30 15.48 2.65 -26.57
CA SER A 30 15.96 4.04 -26.59
C SER A 30 16.13 4.50 -25.14
N PHE A 31 17.08 5.39 -24.87
CA PHE A 31 17.44 5.92 -23.54
C PHE A 31 16.27 6.56 -22.76
N PHE A 32 15.06 6.58 -23.32
CA PHE A 32 13.88 7.20 -22.75
C PHE A 32 12.67 6.29 -22.94
N MET A 33 12.00 6.01 -21.82
CA MET A 33 10.73 5.29 -21.80
C MET A 33 9.59 6.26 -22.09
N LYS A 34 8.60 5.86 -22.90
CA LYS A 34 7.39 6.67 -23.06
C LYS A 34 6.43 6.41 -21.91
N VAL A 35 5.71 7.45 -21.47
CA VAL A 35 4.69 7.29 -20.43
C VAL A 35 3.63 6.25 -20.81
N SER A 36 3.27 6.14 -22.10
CA SER A 36 2.35 5.11 -22.59
C SER A 36 2.90 3.69 -22.46
N GLU A 37 4.21 3.48 -22.63
CA GLU A 37 4.85 2.18 -22.45
C GLU A 37 4.91 1.82 -20.95
N LEU A 38 5.17 2.81 -20.09
CA LEU A 38 5.16 2.65 -18.64
C LEU A 38 3.76 2.26 -18.14
N THR A 39 2.71 2.97 -18.58
CA THR A 39 1.34 2.66 -18.16
C THR A 39 0.86 1.32 -18.73
N THR A 40 1.16 0.98 -19.97
CA THR A 40 0.87 -0.35 -20.52
C THR A 40 1.52 -1.46 -19.68
N TYR A 41 2.80 -1.28 -19.32
CA TYR A 41 3.48 -2.25 -18.45
C TYR A 41 2.82 -2.38 -17.08
N LEU A 42 2.43 -1.27 -16.45
CA LEU A 42 1.75 -1.27 -15.15
C LEU A 42 0.33 -1.86 -15.24
N ASP A 43 -0.41 -1.58 -16.31
CA ASP A 43 -1.73 -2.16 -16.56
C ASP A 43 -1.65 -3.70 -16.68
N GLU A 44 -0.62 -4.21 -17.35
CA GLU A 44 -0.36 -5.65 -17.51
C GLU A 44 0.15 -6.27 -16.20
N LEU A 45 1.13 -5.62 -15.53
CA LEU A 45 1.71 -6.12 -14.28
C LEU A 45 0.66 -6.25 -13.18
N LEU A 46 -0.15 -5.20 -12.99
CA LEU A 46 -1.14 -5.12 -11.94
C LEU A 46 -2.51 -5.69 -12.36
N GLU A 47 -2.64 -6.18 -13.60
CA GLU A 47 -3.90 -6.70 -14.15
C GLU A 47 -5.05 -5.69 -14.00
N ALA A 48 -4.77 -4.39 -14.20
CA ALA A 48 -5.63 -3.29 -13.79
C ALA A 48 -7.04 -3.30 -14.42
N HIS A 49 -7.17 -3.88 -15.62
CA HIS A 49 -8.45 -3.96 -16.34
C HIS A 49 -9.45 -4.96 -15.72
N ASP A 50 -8.98 -5.86 -14.87
CA ASP A 50 -9.83 -6.89 -14.24
C ASP A 50 -10.55 -6.41 -13.00
N PHE A 51 -10.25 -5.19 -12.53
CA PHE A 51 -10.80 -4.64 -11.29
C PHE A 51 -12.00 -3.72 -11.52
N LYS A 52 -13.04 -3.93 -10.70
CA LYS A 52 -14.16 -2.99 -10.58
C LYS A 52 -13.81 -1.94 -9.53
N ASP A 53 -13.01 -0.97 -9.90
CA ASP A 53 -12.49 0.05 -9.00
C ASP A 53 -13.26 1.36 -9.10
N ALA A 54 -13.37 2.06 -7.97
CA ALA A 54 -13.87 3.43 -7.93
C ALA A 54 -12.82 4.42 -8.47
N SER A 55 -11.53 4.11 -8.36
CA SER A 55 -10.46 4.90 -8.98
C SER A 55 -10.43 4.74 -10.50
N TYR A 56 -9.98 5.78 -11.19
CA TYR A 56 -9.55 5.66 -12.58
C TYR A 56 -8.09 5.24 -12.62
N ASN A 57 -7.83 3.93 -12.70
CA ASN A 57 -6.48 3.39 -12.76
C ASN A 57 -5.77 3.79 -14.07
N GLY A 58 -4.45 3.97 -14.01
CA GLY A 58 -3.61 4.38 -15.13
C GLY A 58 -3.26 5.86 -15.13
N LEU A 59 -3.00 6.43 -16.32
CA LEU A 59 -2.63 7.84 -16.49
C LEU A 59 -3.84 8.75 -16.24
N GLN A 60 -3.77 9.54 -15.20
CA GLN A 60 -4.85 10.46 -14.80
C GLN A 60 -4.62 11.90 -15.30
N VAL A 61 -3.38 12.38 -15.29
CA VAL A 61 -3.01 13.70 -15.83
C VAL A 61 -1.78 13.54 -16.72
N ALA A 62 -1.89 13.98 -17.97
CA ALA A 62 -0.79 13.87 -18.94
C ALA A 62 0.18 15.04 -18.81
N GLY A 63 1.46 14.76 -18.82
CA GLY A 63 2.60 15.66 -18.85
C GLY A 63 3.57 15.30 -19.99
N PRO A 64 4.88 15.19 -19.73
CA PRO A 64 5.87 14.81 -20.73
C PRO A 64 5.61 13.42 -21.31
N LYS A 65 5.89 13.26 -22.61
CA LYS A 65 5.79 11.96 -23.27
C LYS A 65 6.90 10.99 -22.84
N GLU A 66 8.07 11.52 -22.55
CA GLU A 66 9.27 10.77 -22.14
C GLU A 66 9.40 10.78 -20.62
N VAL A 67 9.72 9.63 -20.05
CA VAL A 67 9.95 9.43 -18.63
C VAL A 67 11.41 9.06 -18.40
N LYS A 68 12.07 9.82 -17.53
CA LYS A 68 13.47 9.62 -17.12
C LYS A 68 13.59 9.45 -15.60
N LYS A 69 12.67 10.11 -14.87
CA LYS A 69 12.63 10.09 -13.43
C LYS A 69 11.19 9.95 -12.95
N ILE A 70 10.94 8.95 -12.17
CA ILE A 70 9.66 8.73 -11.49
C ILE A 70 9.77 9.17 -10.03
N ALA A 71 8.68 9.69 -9.50
CA ALA A 71 8.45 9.79 -8.06
C ALA A 71 7.31 8.86 -7.68
N THR A 72 7.30 8.35 -6.45
CA THR A 72 6.22 7.54 -5.90
C THR A 72 5.73 8.13 -4.60
N ALA A 73 4.43 8.08 -4.36
CA ALA A 73 3.79 8.47 -3.11
C ALA A 73 2.51 7.66 -2.89
N CYS A 74 2.06 7.49 -1.65
CA CYS A 74 0.78 6.84 -1.40
C CYS A 74 -0.38 7.66 -2.00
N THR A 75 -0.43 8.96 -1.78
CA THR A 75 -1.55 9.82 -2.15
C THR A 75 -1.09 11.04 -2.97
N ALA A 76 -1.84 11.38 -4.02
CA ALA A 76 -1.63 12.60 -4.82
C ALA A 76 -2.05 13.87 -4.03
N SER A 77 -1.38 14.15 -2.92
CA SER A 77 -1.54 15.40 -2.17
C SER A 77 -0.82 16.54 -2.89
N LEU A 78 -1.14 17.80 -2.54
CA LEU A 78 -0.41 18.94 -3.10
C LEU A 78 1.07 18.88 -2.70
N GLU A 79 1.37 18.51 -1.44
CA GLU A 79 2.74 18.34 -0.95
C GLU A 79 3.51 17.26 -1.73
N ALA A 80 2.88 16.11 -2.05
CA ALA A 80 3.51 15.06 -2.86
C ALA A 80 3.79 15.52 -4.29
N ILE A 81 2.85 16.27 -4.88
CA ILE A 81 2.99 16.85 -6.23
C ILE A 81 4.14 17.85 -6.25
N ASP A 82 4.18 18.80 -5.30
CA ASP A 82 5.24 19.80 -5.22
C ASP A 82 6.61 19.17 -4.98
N THR A 83 6.69 18.17 -4.08
CA THR A 83 7.93 17.42 -3.83
C THR A 83 8.42 16.69 -5.08
N ALA A 84 7.52 16.07 -5.85
CA ALA A 84 7.88 15.41 -7.11
C ALA A 84 8.42 16.40 -8.15
N ILE A 85 7.79 17.58 -8.25
CA ILE A 85 8.23 18.69 -9.15
C ILE A 85 9.61 19.19 -8.72
N GLU A 86 9.81 19.49 -7.45
CA GLU A 86 11.10 19.95 -6.89
C GLU A 86 12.21 18.92 -7.10
N ALA A 87 11.88 17.64 -6.97
CA ALA A 87 12.79 16.55 -7.29
C ALA A 87 13.10 16.42 -8.78
N GLY A 88 12.39 17.14 -9.66
CA GLY A 88 12.54 17.05 -11.12
C GLY A 88 12.06 15.72 -11.69
N ALA A 89 10.99 15.14 -11.14
CA ALA A 89 10.35 13.96 -11.69
C ALA A 89 9.52 14.31 -12.93
N ASP A 90 9.44 13.37 -13.88
CA ASP A 90 8.59 13.47 -15.08
C ASP A 90 7.21 12.85 -14.84
N THR A 91 7.14 11.94 -13.88
CA THR A 91 5.94 11.14 -13.55
C THR A 91 5.87 10.89 -12.05
N LEU A 92 4.70 11.19 -11.47
CA LEU A 92 4.32 10.80 -10.12
C LEU A 92 3.38 9.59 -10.21
N ILE A 93 3.77 8.48 -9.58
CA ILE A 93 2.98 7.26 -9.48
C ILE A 93 2.45 7.16 -8.07
N VAL A 94 1.13 7.00 -7.93
CA VAL A 94 0.46 6.98 -6.63
C VAL A 94 -0.50 5.82 -6.50
N HIS A 95 -0.82 5.47 -5.26
CA HIS A 95 -1.94 4.59 -4.94
C HIS A 95 -3.27 5.37 -5.00
N HIS A 96 -3.41 6.43 -4.26
CA HIS A 96 -4.59 7.31 -4.29
C HIS A 96 -4.41 8.47 -5.27
N GLY A 97 -5.05 8.36 -6.43
CA GLY A 97 -5.08 9.42 -7.44
C GLY A 97 -6.08 10.52 -7.13
N LEU A 98 -6.30 11.37 -8.13
CA LEU A 98 -7.24 12.49 -8.02
C LEU A 98 -8.64 12.15 -8.51
N PHE A 99 -8.79 11.24 -9.49
CA PHE A 99 -10.05 11.02 -10.19
C PHE A 99 -10.74 9.74 -9.72
N TRP A 100 -11.96 9.90 -9.21
CA TRP A 100 -12.78 8.83 -8.66
C TRP A 100 -14.16 8.81 -9.32
N LYS A 101 -14.68 7.63 -9.66
CA LYS A 101 -16.02 7.45 -10.22
C LYS A 101 -17.07 7.92 -9.21
N GLY A 102 -17.98 8.75 -9.66
CA GLY A 102 -19.05 9.32 -8.82
C GLY A 102 -18.65 10.57 -8.03
N ALA A 103 -17.38 10.97 -8.02
CA ALA A 103 -16.97 12.25 -7.43
C ALA A 103 -17.36 13.44 -8.32
N ASP A 104 -17.46 14.63 -7.72
CA ASP A 104 -17.70 15.87 -8.46
C ASP A 104 -16.51 16.17 -9.39
N PRO A 105 -16.69 16.20 -10.72
CA PRO A 105 -15.60 16.39 -11.67
C PRO A 105 -15.13 17.83 -11.80
N ARG A 106 -15.76 18.81 -11.11
CA ARG A 106 -15.44 20.22 -11.25
C ARG A 106 -14.06 20.52 -10.65
N LEU A 107 -13.24 21.22 -11.43
CA LEU A 107 -11.91 21.68 -11.02
C LEU A 107 -12.02 22.97 -10.23
N VAL A 108 -12.36 22.87 -8.93
CA VAL A 108 -12.51 24.00 -8.02
C VAL A 108 -11.79 23.70 -6.68
N GLY A 109 -11.49 24.74 -5.89
CA GLY A 109 -10.88 24.61 -4.57
C GLY A 109 -9.56 23.86 -4.60
N ASN A 110 -9.32 22.99 -3.61
CA ASN A 110 -8.08 22.22 -3.49
C ASN A 110 -7.86 21.25 -4.66
N TYR A 111 -8.94 20.76 -5.25
CA TYR A 111 -8.86 19.89 -6.43
C TYR A 111 -8.26 20.62 -7.63
N PHE A 112 -8.71 21.87 -7.85
CA PHE A 112 -8.10 22.74 -8.87
C PHE A 112 -6.62 23.00 -8.61
N LEU A 113 -6.23 23.25 -7.33
CA LEU A 113 -4.83 23.55 -7.00
C LEU A 113 -3.91 22.37 -7.35
N ARG A 114 -4.32 21.15 -7.05
CA ARG A 114 -3.54 19.93 -7.38
C ARG A 114 -3.42 19.72 -8.89
N VAL A 115 -4.51 19.85 -9.64
CA VAL A 115 -4.47 19.70 -11.10
C VAL A 115 -3.65 20.82 -11.74
N LYS A 116 -3.77 22.06 -11.25
CA LYS A 116 -2.97 23.19 -11.68
C LYS A 116 -1.47 22.93 -11.49
N ALA A 117 -1.06 22.48 -10.29
CA ALA A 117 0.34 22.16 -9.99
C ALA A 117 0.90 21.09 -10.94
N LEU A 118 0.15 20.01 -11.20
CA LEU A 118 0.55 18.96 -12.15
C LEU A 118 0.75 19.51 -13.57
N VAL A 119 -0.18 20.34 -14.06
CA VAL A 119 -0.13 20.90 -15.43
C VAL A 119 1.02 21.91 -15.58
N GLU A 120 1.15 22.85 -14.63
CA GLU A 120 2.20 23.86 -14.64
C GLU A 120 3.60 23.25 -14.42
N GLY A 121 3.69 22.24 -13.52
CA GLY A 121 4.91 21.47 -13.25
C GLY A 121 5.26 20.48 -14.35
N LYS A 122 4.39 20.29 -15.37
CA LYS A 122 4.56 19.31 -16.45
C LYS A 122 4.84 17.90 -15.91
N LEU A 123 4.05 17.48 -14.92
CA LEU A 123 4.19 16.20 -14.23
C LEU A 123 3.06 15.27 -14.67
N ASN A 124 3.39 14.06 -15.14
CA ASN A 124 2.39 13.01 -15.32
C ASN A 124 1.90 12.55 -13.95
N LEU A 125 0.58 12.32 -13.81
CA LEU A 125 0.02 11.60 -12.67
C LEU A 125 -0.50 10.25 -13.12
N VAL A 126 0.03 9.18 -12.53
CA VAL A 126 -0.40 7.79 -12.75
C VAL A 126 -0.88 7.23 -11.43
N ALA A 127 -2.04 6.57 -11.40
CA ALA A 127 -2.61 6.02 -10.18
C ALA A 127 -3.04 4.57 -10.37
N TYR A 128 -2.78 3.72 -9.37
CA TYR A 128 -3.28 2.35 -9.29
C TYR A 128 -3.75 2.06 -7.87
N HIS A 129 -5.07 1.84 -7.69
CA HIS A 129 -5.72 1.63 -6.41
C HIS A 129 -5.91 0.14 -6.13
N LEU A 130 -7.12 -0.43 -6.27
CA LEU A 130 -7.37 -1.84 -5.95
C LEU A 130 -6.43 -2.84 -6.66
N PRO A 131 -5.98 -2.61 -7.91
CA PRO A 131 -4.98 -3.47 -8.52
C PRO A 131 -3.67 -3.55 -7.73
N MET A 132 -3.27 -2.42 -7.10
CA MET A 132 -2.10 -2.37 -6.23
C MET A 132 -2.34 -3.12 -4.92
N ASP A 133 -3.53 -3.02 -4.30
CA ASP A 133 -3.85 -3.76 -3.08
C ASP A 133 -3.80 -5.26 -3.28
N ALA A 134 -4.32 -5.73 -4.42
CA ALA A 134 -4.52 -7.14 -4.70
C ALA A 134 -3.28 -7.86 -5.29
N HIS A 135 -2.24 -7.13 -5.69
CA HIS A 135 -1.07 -7.75 -6.33
C HIS A 135 -0.25 -8.56 -5.34
N LYS A 136 -0.03 -9.86 -5.64
CA LYS A 136 0.58 -10.83 -4.71
C LYS A 136 2.09 -10.64 -4.47
N GLU A 137 2.77 -9.78 -5.21
CA GLU A 137 4.21 -9.54 -5.09
C GLU A 137 4.53 -8.09 -4.71
N PHE A 138 3.93 -7.11 -5.40
CA PHE A 138 4.17 -5.69 -5.17
C PHE A 138 3.05 -4.98 -4.42
N GLY A 139 2.00 -5.72 -4.02
CA GLY A 139 0.80 -5.13 -3.44
C GLY A 139 0.94 -4.75 -1.98
N ASN A 140 0.07 -3.83 -1.52
CA ASN A 140 0.00 -3.39 -0.14
C ASN A 140 -0.20 -4.57 0.82
N ASN A 141 -1.13 -5.48 0.50
CA ASN A 141 -1.41 -6.65 1.33
C ASN A 141 -0.27 -7.67 1.32
N ALA A 142 0.38 -7.87 0.17
CA ALA A 142 1.55 -8.74 0.07
C ALA A 142 2.74 -8.19 0.88
N PHE A 143 2.93 -6.88 0.90
CA PHE A 143 3.95 -6.24 1.73
C PHE A 143 3.68 -6.47 3.22
N LEU A 144 2.44 -6.27 3.69
CA LEU A 144 2.05 -6.52 5.09
C LEU A 144 2.27 -7.99 5.48
N ALA A 145 1.94 -8.94 4.61
CA ALA A 145 2.24 -10.35 4.83
C ALA A 145 3.74 -10.60 4.97
N HIS A 146 4.52 -10.02 4.06
CA HIS A 146 5.96 -10.23 3.99
C HIS A 146 6.72 -9.71 5.22
N ILE A 147 6.37 -8.54 5.74
CA ILE A 147 7.05 -7.97 6.93
C ILE A 147 6.85 -8.82 8.19
N LEU A 148 5.80 -9.64 8.23
CA LEU A 148 5.52 -10.60 9.29
C LEU A 148 6.14 -11.99 9.05
N GLY A 149 6.85 -12.19 7.93
CA GLY A 149 7.38 -13.50 7.55
C GLY A 149 6.30 -14.49 7.12
N GLY A 150 5.14 -13.99 6.66
CA GLY A 150 4.02 -14.80 6.19
C GLY A 150 4.01 -14.98 4.68
N ASP A 151 3.38 -16.07 4.25
CA ASP A 151 3.10 -16.36 2.85
C ASP A 151 1.62 -16.08 2.54
N VAL A 152 1.35 -15.38 1.44
CA VAL A 152 -0.02 -15.22 0.93
C VAL A 152 -0.52 -16.56 0.42
N VAL A 153 -1.54 -17.11 1.07
CA VAL A 153 -2.15 -18.39 0.72
C VAL A 153 -3.16 -18.19 -0.42
N ASP A 154 -4.07 -17.23 -0.24
CA ASP A 154 -5.10 -16.88 -1.24
C ASP A 154 -5.70 -15.50 -0.90
N TYR A 155 -6.66 -15.06 -1.71
CA TYR A 155 -7.54 -13.94 -1.36
C TYR A 155 -8.55 -14.36 -0.27
N ILE A 156 -9.15 -13.41 0.42
CA ILE A 156 -10.19 -13.68 1.44
C ILE A 156 -11.35 -14.48 0.85
N THR A 157 -11.83 -14.12 -0.32
CA THR A 157 -12.69 -14.99 -1.13
C THR A 157 -11.79 -15.81 -2.05
N PRO A 158 -11.66 -17.12 -1.85
CA PRO A 158 -10.71 -17.94 -2.57
C PRO A 158 -10.82 -17.78 -4.10
N GLY A 159 -9.68 -17.46 -4.73
CA GLY A 159 -9.58 -17.27 -6.17
C GLY A 159 -10.18 -15.96 -6.72
N ASP A 160 -10.77 -15.10 -5.88
CA ASP A 160 -11.34 -13.82 -6.28
C ASP A 160 -10.46 -12.65 -5.85
N LYS A 161 -9.64 -12.15 -6.77
CA LYS A 161 -8.78 -10.98 -6.52
C LYS A 161 -9.54 -9.68 -6.24
N ASN A 162 -10.82 -9.58 -6.64
CA ASN A 162 -11.65 -8.43 -6.33
C ASN A 162 -12.15 -8.42 -4.86
N SER A 163 -11.90 -9.47 -4.10
CA SER A 163 -12.14 -9.47 -2.66
C SER A 163 -11.08 -8.67 -1.88
N ILE A 164 -10.03 -8.25 -2.55
CA ILE A 164 -8.92 -7.39 -2.12
C ILE A 164 -8.10 -7.97 -0.97
N GLY A 165 -8.70 -8.25 0.20
CA GLY A 165 -7.97 -8.80 1.33
C GLY A 165 -7.32 -10.16 1.02
N MET A 166 -6.21 -10.43 1.69
CA MET A 166 -5.44 -11.67 1.52
C MET A 166 -5.42 -12.48 2.80
N ARG A 167 -5.50 -13.81 2.65
CA ARG A 167 -5.24 -14.75 3.72
C ARG A 167 -3.76 -15.05 3.78
N VAL A 168 -3.20 -14.98 4.96
CA VAL A 168 -1.78 -15.12 5.22
C VAL A 168 -1.54 -16.19 6.25
N LYS A 169 -0.58 -17.07 5.97
CA LYS A 169 -0.07 -18.04 6.93
C LYS A 169 1.34 -17.64 7.31
N LEU A 170 1.59 -17.44 8.61
CA LEU A 170 2.94 -17.16 9.09
C LEU A 170 3.79 -18.42 9.01
N SER A 171 5.07 -18.26 8.65
CA SER A 171 6.03 -19.38 8.60
C SER A 171 6.29 -19.95 9.99
N GLU A 172 6.28 -19.10 11.02
CA GLU A 172 6.34 -19.45 12.43
C GLU A 172 5.26 -18.64 13.17
N PRO A 173 4.53 -19.24 14.13
CA PRO A 173 3.55 -18.50 14.92
C PRO A 173 4.22 -17.35 15.70
N LEU A 174 3.57 -16.20 15.75
CA LEU A 174 4.00 -15.02 16.49
C LEU A 174 2.98 -14.68 17.58
N THR A 175 3.45 -14.13 18.69
CA THR A 175 2.56 -13.57 19.71
C THR A 175 1.92 -12.28 19.22
N VAL A 176 0.76 -11.91 19.78
CA VAL A 176 0.10 -10.61 19.52
C VAL A 176 1.06 -9.46 19.71
N LYS A 177 1.88 -9.52 20.78
CA LYS A 177 2.89 -8.51 21.09
C LYS A 177 4.00 -8.39 20.02
N GLU A 178 4.48 -9.54 19.51
CA GLU A 178 5.50 -9.56 18.44
C GLU A 178 4.94 -9.00 17.14
N ILE A 179 3.72 -9.38 16.75
CA ILE A 179 3.05 -8.83 15.56
C ILE A 179 2.92 -7.32 15.69
N ALA A 180 2.40 -6.81 16.82
CA ALA A 180 2.26 -5.38 17.04
C ALA A 180 3.62 -4.66 16.99
N ALA A 181 4.66 -5.22 17.59
CA ALA A 181 6.00 -4.64 17.57
C ALA A 181 6.60 -4.58 16.16
N ILE A 182 6.44 -5.64 15.36
CA ILE A 182 6.89 -5.68 13.96
C ILE A 182 6.14 -4.61 13.15
N LEU A 183 4.81 -4.54 13.27
CA LEU A 183 4.00 -3.56 12.55
C LEU A 183 4.36 -2.13 12.93
N CYS A 184 4.50 -1.82 14.24
CA CYS A 184 4.93 -0.51 14.70
C CYS A 184 6.29 -0.10 14.09
N HIS A 185 7.27 -1.00 14.15
CA HIS A 185 8.64 -0.70 13.70
C HIS A 185 8.74 -0.62 12.17
N ARG A 186 8.08 -1.55 11.46
CA ARG A 186 8.22 -1.66 9.99
C ARG A 186 7.41 -0.64 9.23
N LEU A 187 6.30 -0.15 9.81
CA LEU A 187 5.42 0.84 9.19
C LEU A 187 5.62 2.24 9.78
N ASP A 188 6.54 2.40 10.73
CA ASP A 188 6.76 3.64 11.49
C ASP A 188 5.42 4.26 11.94
N THR A 189 4.61 3.45 12.67
CA THR A 189 3.24 3.80 13.05
C THR A 189 2.91 3.36 14.46
N LYS A 190 1.73 3.77 14.96
CA LYS A 190 1.12 3.23 16.16
C LYS A 190 0.10 2.15 15.78
N VAL A 191 0.10 1.05 16.52
CA VAL A 191 -0.86 -0.04 16.33
C VAL A 191 -1.90 0.00 17.44
N SER A 192 -3.17 0.07 17.05
CA SER A 192 -4.29 -0.12 17.97
C SER A 192 -4.81 -1.55 17.85
N LEU A 193 -5.22 -2.14 18.95
CA LEU A 193 -5.73 -3.51 19.01
C LEU A 193 -7.21 -3.51 19.42
N LEU A 194 -8.03 -4.31 18.71
CA LEU A 194 -9.43 -4.52 19.02
C LEU A 194 -9.68 -6.02 19.23
N GLY A 195 -10.61 -6.37 20.12
CA GLY A 195 -10.99 -7.75 20.43
C GLY A 195 -10.54 -8.20 21.84
N ASN A 196 -10.66 -9.49 22.13
CA ASN A 196 -10.24 -10.09 23.38
C ASN A 196 -8.72 -10.32 23.36
N ILE A 197 -7.95 -9.36 23.83
CA ILE A 197 -6.50 -9.30 23.69
C ILE A 197 -5.83 -10.08 24.83
N THR A 198 -4.94 -11.01 24.46
CA THR A 198 -3.93 -11.60 25.34
C THR A 198 -2.59 -11.48 24.64
N GLU A 199 -1.63 -10.77 25.25
CA GLU A 199 -0.34 -10.42 24.60
C GLU A 199 0.45 -11.65 24.13
N ASP A 200 0.36 -12.76 24.87
CA ASP A 200 1.08 -14.01 24.60
C ASP A 200 0.28 -14.98 23.69
N MET A 201 -0.91 -14.59 23.22
CA MET A 201 -1.69 -15.40 22.30
C MET A 201 -0.92 -15.60 20.99
N MET A 202 -0.77 -16.87 20.56
CA MET A 202 -0.06 -17.23 19.34
C MET A 202 -0.97 -17.15 18.12
N ILE A 203 -0.50 -16.51 17.09
CA ILE A 203 -1.19 -16.31 15.82
C ILE A 203 -0.31 -16.82 14.68
N ASP A 204 -0.88 -17.61 13.78
CA ASP A 204 -0.21 -18.10 12.58
C ASP A 204 -1.08 -18.02 11.31
N ASP A 205 -2.39 -17.72 11.47
CA ASP A 205 -3.37 -17.64 10.39
C ASP A 205 -4.14 -16.32 10.51
N LEU A 206 -3.88 -15.42 9.58
CA LEU A 206 -4.42 -14.07 9.62
C LEU A 206 -4.88 -13.58 8.25
N ALA A 207 -5.72 -12.56 8.27
CA ALA A 207 -6.08 -11.78 7.09
C ALA A 207 -5.34 -10.46 7.09
N VAL A 208 -5.00 -9.96 5.90
CA VAL A 208 -4.49 -8.60 5.72
C VAL A 208 -5.35 -7.87 4.69
N CYS A 209 -5.73 -6.65 5.02
CA CYS A 209 -6.42 -5.75 4.11
C CYS A 209 -6.01 -4.32 4.45
N SER A 210 -5.08 -3.75 3.67
CA SER A 210 -4.65 -2.36 3.78
C SER A 210 -5.83 -1.38 3.67
N GLY A 211 -5.62 -0.15 4.05
CA GLY A 211 -6.68 0.85 4.01
C GLY A 211 -7.88 0.48 4.87
N SER A 212 -9.07 0.46 4.30
CA SER A 212 -10.35 0.26 5.01
C SER A 212 -10.87 -1.18 4.88
N GLY A 213 -10.15 -2.15 5.45
CA GLY A 213 -10.48 -3.58 5.39
C GLY A 213 -11.45 -4.09 6.46
N SER A 214 -11.95 -3.25 7.34
CA SER A 214 -12.79 -3.66 8.49
C SER A 214 -14.07 -4.39 8.10
N SER A 215 -14.63 -4.11 6.92
CA SER A 215 -15.81 -4.79 6.39
C SER A 215 -15.61 -6.31 6.14
N LEU A 216 -14.39 -6.80 6.18
CA LEU A 216 -14.11 -8.25 6.11
C LEU A 216 -14.63 -9.02 7.33
N LEU A 217 -14.90 -8.34 8.44
CA LEU A 217 -15.52 -8.92 9.62
C LEU A 217 -17.05 -8.98 9.52
N ASP A 218 -17.67 -8.15 8.66
CA ASP A 218 -19.13 -8.02 8.53
C ASP A 218 -19.78 -9.12 7.68
N ASN A 219 -19.02 -10.14 7.28
CA ASN A 219 -19.56 -11.25 6.52
C ASN A 219 -20.46 -12.12 7.39
N ASP A 220 -21.61 -12.55 6.86
CA ASP A 220 -22.54 -13.53 7.49
C ASP A 220 -21.88 -14.87 7.85
N LYS A 221 -20.64 -15.05 7.45
CA LYS A 221 -19.81 -16.22 7.77
C LYS A 221 -18.78 -15.83 8.84
N GLN A 222 -18.68 -16.62 9.87
CA GLN A 222 -17.60 -16.50 10.87
C GLN A 222 -16.24 -16.39 10.17
N PRO A 223 -15.42 -15.38 10.51
CA PRO A 223 -14.05 -15.31 10.00
C PRO A 223 -13.31 -16.60 10.27
N THR A 224 -12.60 -17.11 9.27
CA THR A 224 -11.83 -18.36 9.37
C THR A 224 -10.37 -18.11 9.73
N PHE A 225 -10.01 -16.87 10.11
CA PHE A 225 -8.68 -16.44 10.52
C PHE A 225 -8.68 -15.91 11.96
N GLN A 226 -7.54 -15.99 12.63
CA GLN A 226 -7.39 -15.61 14.03
C GLN A 226 -7.30 -14.08 14.21
N ALA A 227 -6.73 -13.38 13.22
CA ALA A 227 -6.55 -11.94 13.29
C ALA A 227 -6.72 -11.28 11.91
N LEU A 228 -7.12 -9.99 11.93
CA LEU A 228 -7.16 -9.11 10.79
C LEU A 228 -6.14 -7.97 11.01
N ILE A 229 -5.32 -7.69 10.01
CA ILE A 229 -4.51 -6.45 9.95
C ILE A 229 -5.16 -5.52 8.94
N THR A 230 -5.48 -4.30 9.36
CA THR A 230 -6.12 -3.29 8.50
C THR A 230 -5.65 -1.88 8.84
N GLY A 231 -5.82 -0.95 7.91
CA GLY A 231 -5.48 0.45 8.14
C GLY A 231 -6.49 1.15 9.05
N ASP A 232 -7.78 1.02 8.75
CA ASP A 232 -8.85 1.74 9.44
C ASP A 232 -9.78 0.81 10.23
N ALA A 233 -10.37 1.35 11.29
CA ALA A 233 -11.45 0.73 12.05
C ALA A 233 -12.50 1.76 12.46
N ASN A 234 -13.72 1.29 12.68
CA ASN A 234 -14.84 2.08 13.18
C ASN A 234 -15.48 1.39 14.39
N GLU A 235 -16.55 1.96 14.94
CA GLU A 235 -17.28 1.40 16.08
C GLU A 235 -17.74 -0.04 15.82
N GLN A 236 -18.27 -0.31 14.63
CA GLN A 236 -18.73 -1.64 14.25
C GLN A 236 -17.60 -2.65 14.26
N THR A 237 -16.40 -2.27 13.82
CA THR A 237 -15.21 -3.14 13.84
C THR A 237 -14.93 -3.68 15.24
N TYR A 238 -15.05 -2.81 16.27
CA TYR A 238 -14.86 -3.24 17.65
C TYR A 238 -15.88 -4.31 18.08
N HIS A 239 -17.16 -4.07 17.81
CA HIS A 239 -18.21 -5.01 18.17
C HIS A 239 -18.05 -6.35 17.45
N MET A 240 -17.77 -6.31 16.14
CA MET A 240 -17.53 -7.51 15.35
C MET A 240 -16.30 -8.30 15.84
N ALA A 241 -15.22 -7.61 16.20
CA ALA A 241 -14.03 -8.26 16.76
C ALA A 241 -14.35 -8.99 18.06
N MET A 242 -15.15 -8.37 18.94
CA MET A 242 -15.58 -8.98 20.20
C MET A 242 -16.51 -10.19 20.00
N GLU A 243 -17.46 -10.09 19.07
CA GLU A 243 -18.48 -11.10 18.80
C GLU A 243 -17.91 -12.32 18.06
N THR A 244 -16.99 -12.09 17.11
CA THR A 244 -16.36 -13.17 16.34
C THR A 244 -15.17 -13.80 17.04
N GLY A 245 -14.60 -13.11 18.06
CA GLY A 245 -13.35 -13.51 18.70
C GLY A 245 -12.11 -13.28 17.83
N THR A 246 -12.23 -12.53 16.72
CA THR A 246 -11.12 -12.18 15.83
C THR A 246 -10.38 -10.97 16.37
N LEU A 247 -9.06 -11.04 16.48
CA LEU A 247 -8.25 -9.88 16.83
C LEU A 247 -8.10 -8.95 15.62
N VAL A 248 -8.08 -7.62 15.87
CA VAL A 248 -7.84 -6.63 14.81
C VAL A 248 -6.66 -5.75 15.17
N PHE A 249 -5.66 -5.71 14.29
CA PHE A 249 -4.53 -4.79 14.34
C PHE A 249 -4.83 -3.64 13.39
N VAL A 250 -5.00 -2.44 13.95
CA VAL A 250 -5.29 -1.21 13.20
C VAL A 250 -3.99 -0.40 13.12
N VAL A 251 -3.44 -0.29 11.92
CA VAL A 251 -2.09 0.25 11.69
C VAL A 251 -2.06 1.64 11.06
N GLY A 252 -3.21 2.18 10.69
CA GLY A 252 -3.36 3.43 9.95
C GLY A 252 -3.43 3.20 8.43
N HIS A 253 -4.37 3.89 7.79
CA HIS A 253 -4.65 3.75 6.35
C HIS A 253 -3.38 3.99 5.52
N HIS A 254 -2.83 5.20 5.64
CA HIS A 254 -1.63 5.60 4.91
C HIS A 254 -0.43 4.69 5.21
N ALA A 255 -0.20 4.34 6.48
CA ALA A 255 0.93 3.52 6.88
C ALA A 255 0.86 2.10 6.29
N SER A 256 -0.35 1.55 6.12
CA SER A 256 -0.55 0.24 5.50
C SER A 256 -0.27 0.20 3.99
N GLU A 257 -0.16 1.37 3.33
CA GLU A 257 -0.12 1.50 1.87
C GLU A 257 1.11 2.25 1.32
N GLN A 258 1.88 2.93 2.19
CA GLN A 258 2.96 3.80 1.76
C GLN A 258 4.16 3.05 1.16
N GLU A 259 4.54 1.92 1.75
CA GLU A 259 5.80 1.25 1.38
C GLU A 259 5.69 0.50 0.06
N ALA A 260 4.56 -0.15 -0.21
CA ALA A 260 4.40 -0.98 -1.40
C ALA A 260 4.52 -0.18 -2.71
N ILE A 261 3.98 1.05 -2.76
CA ILE A 261 4.12 1.90 -3.95
C ILE A 261 5.56 2.32 -4.19
N ASN A 262 6.36 2.49 -3.12
CA ASN A 262 7.79 2.81 -3.23
C ASN A 262 8.59 1.60 -3.74
N LEU A 263 8.28 0.38 -3.27
CA LEU A 263 8.88 -0.86 -3.79
C LEU A 263 8.54 -1.08 -5.27
N LEU A 264 7.31 -0.78 -5.69
CA LEU A 264 6.95 -0.79 -7.11
C LEU A 264 7.79 0.23 -7.90
N GLY A 265 8.02 1.42 -7.34
CA GLY A 265 8.90 2.43 -7.94
C GLY A 265 10.34 1.97 -8.09
N GLU A 266 10.90 1.27 -7.12
CA GLU A 266 12.22 0.64 -7.19
C GLU A 266 12.28 -0.40 -8.31
N HIS A 267 11.29 -1.29 -8.38
CA HIS A 267 11.18 -2.27 -9.46
C HIS A 267 11.17 -1.60 -10.84
N LEU A 268 10.38 -0.54 -11.03
CA LEU A 268 10.33 0.20 -12.29
C LEU A 268 11.66 0.87 -12.63
N ALA A 269 12.30 1.47 -11.62
CA ALA A 269 13.61 2.11 -11.78
C ALA A 269 14.67 1.11 -12.24
N ASP A 270 14.72 -0.04 -11.60
CA ASP A 270 15.66 -1.11 -11.95
C ASP A 270 15.39 -1.70 -13.33
N LYS A 271 14.12 -2.00 -13.63
CA LYS A 271 13.72 -2.63 -14.89
C LYS A 271 13.97 -1.73 -16.09
N PHE A 272 13.63 -0.44 -15.96
CA PHE A 272 13.66 0.51 -17.08
C PHE A 272 14.82 1.51 -17.03
N LYS A 273 15.69 1.35 -16.03
CA LYS A 273 16.85 2.23 -15.80
C LYS A 273 16.44 3.70 -15.63
N LEU A 274 15.34 3.90 -14.92
CA LEU A 274 14.83 5.22 -14.54
C LEU A 274 15.46 5.67 -13.23
N LYS A 275 15.50 6.98 -13.00
CA LYS A 275 15.75 7.52 -11.65
C LYS A 275 14.46 7.41 -10.83
N HIS A 276 14.58 7.12 -9.54
CA HIS A 276 13.44 7.02 -8.63
C HIS A 276 13.63 7.97 -7.44
N CYS A 277 12.53 8.58 -7.02
CA CYS A 277 12.43 9.43 -5.84
C CYS A 277 11.22 8.97 -5.01
N PRO A 278 11.41 8.09 -4.00
CA PRO A 278 10.34 7.75 -3.08
C PRO A 278 9.98 8.97 -2.23
N ILE A 279 8.68 9.22 -2.06
CA ILE A 279 8.16 10.27 -1.19
C ILE A 279 7.47 9.59 -0.02
N HIS A 280 8.01 9.81 1.17
CA HIS A 280 7.49 9.28 2.43
C HIS A 280 6.93 10.43 3.26
N PHE A 281 5.77 10.19 3.86
CA PHE A 281 5.23 11.06 4.89
C PHE A 281 5.30 10.36 6.23
N ALA A 282 5.91 11.02 7.22
CA ALA A 282 5.94 10.53 8.58
C ALA A 282 4.52 10.38 9.15
N TYR A 283 4.36 9.50 10.14
CA TYR A 283 3.09 9.18 10.79
C TYR A 283 2.30 10.44 11.23
N GLU A 284 2.98 11.42 11.83
CA GLU A 284 2.34 12.65 12.30
C GLU A 284 1.74 13.50 11.17
N LYS A 285 2.23 13.33 9.94
CA LYS A 285 1.67 14.02 8.75
C LYS A 285 0.53 13.24 8.10
N SER A 286 0.53 11.93 8.23
CA SER A 286 -0.42 11.03 7.57
C SER A 286 -1.69 10.79 8.40
N VAL A 287 -1.60 10.92 9.71
CA VAL A 287 -2.73 10.80 10.65
C VAL A 287 -2.68 11.97 11.62
N PRO A 288 -3.26 13.11 11.26
CA PRO A 288 -3.30 14.28 12.14
C PRO A 288 -4.26 14.04 13.30
N THR A 289 -3.85 13.24 14.25
CA THR A 289 -4.48 13.15 15.57
C THR A 289 -3.72 14.08 16.52
N TYR A 290 -4.22 15.29 16.70
CA TYR A 290 -3.83 16.09 17.84
C TYR A 290 -4.50 15.49 19.08
N CYS A 291 -3.77 14.72 19.87
CA CYS A 291 -4.15 14.52 21.25
C CYS A 291 -3.81 15.81 21.99
N ILE A 292 -4.81 16.56 22.41
CA ILE A 292 -4.62 17.58 23.43
C ILE A 292 -4.43 16.79 24.73
N ASP A 293 -3.22 16.85 25.27
CA ASP A 293 -2.94 16.28 26.59
C ASP A 293 -3.70 17.13 27.62
N THR A 294 -4.74 16.54 28.18
CA THR A 294 -5.59 17.22 29.16
C THR A 294 -5.05 17.05 30.59
N ASP A 295 -3.84 16.52 30.76
CA ASP A 295 -3.19 16.34 32.06
C ASP A 295 -2.46 17.61 32.56
N GLU A 296 -2.55 18.73 31.88
CA GLU A 296 -2.20 20.01 32.46
C GLU A 296 -3.41 20.54 33.24
N ASP A 297 -3.27 20.62 34.55
CA ASP A 297 -4.18 21.10 35.59
C ASP A 297 -5.05 22.28 35.11
N PHE A 298 -6.37 22.05 34.98
CA PHE A 298 -7.38 23.10 34.99
C PHE A 298 -7.76 23.47 36.42
#